data_fec6ccfd6676003fba1b54243e817566
#
_entry.id   fec6ccfd6676003fba1b54243e817566
#
_cell.length_a   1.000
_cell.length_b   1.000
_cell.length_c   1.000
_cell.angle_alpha   90.00
_cell.angle_beta   90.00
_cell.angle_gamma   90.00
#
_symmetry.space_group_name_H-M   'P 1'
#
loop_
_entity.id
_entity.type
_entity.pdbx_description
1 polymer ?
#
loop_
_entity_poly.entity_id
_entity_poly.type
_entity_poly.pdbx_seq_one_letter_code
_entity_poly.pdbx_strand_id
1 'polypeptide(L)'
;VSQPPLFVANIGELVARCARTFASRVAIKSVTRSTTYAELEQRSNRLANALLGAGLKRGDRVGIYLPNCIEVVEVELACYKSALIKAPFNSRLSPAEVGDIVANSGATLVVTTAQRAEAFRAHLKGEMPRLLLLDEETDPVTSYERALQQASDAFTPVQVTVDEVAVLHYTSGSSGILKAAMQTFGNRLAQLRKFLSRSEGMQAGDILGLVGPITHASGMQIVPALCSGATIRLFSAFEPGRFLADMNADRVTHTFMVPTMINMLLSELGNQYRPLPDLQRLGYGAAPMAPARILQAMDVFGPVLSQGYGAGETTSGVCGLTAADHLHARAARPERLASCGLPFLESTVEIVDDDGIAVGAGEIGEIVVSGADVFAGYWQAPELTAEVLKNGRYHTGDLARMDEDGYIYIVDRKKDMVISGGFNVYPSEVEAVLYQHEAVAEACVFAIPDEKWGEAVAAHVVLKPGCAAKAEVLDAFCAQLLAGFKRPRHFEFVASLQKNANGKVARKAIQTPYWADRSRMVN
;
A
#
# COMPACT_ATOMS: atom_id res chain seq x y z
N VAL A 1 -43.84 9.48 2.35
CA VAL A 1 -42.77 8.90 1.53
C VAL A 1 -41.53 9.74 1.83
N SER A 2 -40.61 9.24 2.66
CA SER A 2 -39.32 9.90 2.92
C SER A 2 -38.56 9.96 1.60
N GLN A 3 -38.10 11.14 1.20
CA GLN A 3 -37.17 11.26 0.07
C GLN A 3 -35.96 10.37 0.36
N PRO A 4 -35.44 9.60 -0.63
CA PRO A 4 -34.22 8.84 -0.45
C PRO A 4 -33.09 9.83 -0.12
N PRO A 5 -32.14 9.46 0.74
CA PRO A 5 -31.05 10.34 1.08
C PRO A 5 -30.31 10.74 -0.20
N LEU A 6 -30.02 12.04 -0.36
CA LEU A 6 -29.28 12.61 -1.49
C LEU A 6 -27.85 12.05 -1.60
N PHE A 7 -27.36 11.43 -0.54
CA PHE A 7 -26.00 10.90 -0.42
C PHE A 7 -26.01 9.37 -0.34
N VAL A 8 -25.29 8.72 -1.25
CA VAL A 8 -25.12 7.26 -1.27
C VAL A 8 -23.83 6.92 -0.50
N ALA A 9 -23.99 6.34 0.69
CA ALA A 9 -22.86 5.90 1.51
C ALA A 9 -22.34 4.51 1.11
N ASN A 10 -23.18 3.63 0.56
CA ASN A 10 -22.78 2.28 0.18
C ASN A 10 -22.06 2.26 -1.18
N ILE A 11 -20.77 1.89 -1.15
CA ILE A 11 -19.91 1.77 -2.34
C ILE A 11 -20.43 0.70 -3.29
N GLY A 12 -21.00 -0.40 -2.76
CA GLY A 12 -21.61 -1.45 -3.58
C GLY A 12 -22.77 -0.93 -4.43
N GLU A 13 -23.54 0.04 -3.93
CA GLU A 13 -24.59 0.69 -4.72
C GLU A 13 -24.01 1.58 -5.82
N LEU A 14 -22.92 2.32 -5.54
CA LEU A 14 -22.26 3.13 -6.57
C LEU A 14 -21.74 2.25 -7.71
N VAL A 15 -21.06 1.14 -7.39
CA VAL A 15 -20.58 0.19 -8.40
C VAL A 15 -21.73 -0.46 -9.16
N ALA A 16 -22.84 -0.81 -8.48
CA ALA A 16 -24.04 -1.35 -9.13
C ALA A 16 -24.67 -0.38 -10.15
N ARG A 17 -24.66 0.93 -9.86
CA ARG A 17 -25.07 1.97 -10.82
C ARG A 17 -24.16 2.00 -12.04
N CYS A 18 -22.85 1.95 -11.84
CA CYS A 18 -21.87 1.91 -12.92
C CYS A 18 -21.98 0.63 -13.74
N ALA A 19 -22.23 -0.51 -13.10
CA ALA A 19 -22.46 -1.79 -13.77
C ALA A 19 -23.67 -1.77 -14.74
N ARG A 20 -24.74 -1.04 -14.40
CA ARG A 20 -25.84 -0.82 -15.33
C ARG A 20 -25.46 0.06 -16.53
N THR A 21 -24.64 1.10 -16.29
CA THR A 21 -24.20 2.02 -17.34
C THR A 21 -23.24 1.35 -18.32
N PHE A 22 -22.34 0.51 -17.81
CA PHE A 22 -21.27 -0.13 -18.59
C PHE A 22 -21.49 -1.64 -18.80
N ALA A 23 -22.73 -2.13 -18.73
CA ALA A 23 -23.11 -3.53 -18.61
C ALA A 23 -22.36 -4.50 -19.51
N SER A 24 -22.23 -4.19 -20.80
CA SER A 24 -21.58 -5.04 -21.82
C SER A 24 -20.06 -4.90 -21.88
N ARG A 25 -19.47 -3.93 -21.18
CA ARG A 25 -18.01 -3.74 -21.21
C ARG A 25 -17.33 -4.79 -20.32
N VAL A 26 -16.09 -5.12 -20.64
CA VAL A 26 -15.25 -5.95 -19.79
C VAL A 26 -14.88 -5.13 -18.54
N ALA A 27 -15.26 -5.62 -17.36
CA ALA A 27 -14.91 -5.03 -16.09
C ALA A 27 -13.54 -5.50 -15.61
N ILE A 28 -13.29 -6.82 -15.69
CA ILE A 28 -12.05 -7.43 -15.23
C ILE A 28 -11.58 -8.46 -16.24
N LYS A 29 -10.28 -8.45 -16.53
CA LYS A 29 -9.57 -9.45 -17.34
C LYS A 29 -8.45 -10.06 -16.50
N SER A 30 -8.48 -11.37 -16.29
CA SER A 30 -7.39 -12.16 -15.71
C SER A 30 -6.61 -12.89 -16.81
N VAL A 31 -5.67 -13.74 -16.42
CA VAL A 31 -4.96 -14.61 -17.37
C VAL A 31 -5.89 -15.66 -17.99
N THR A 32 -6.85 -16.16 -17.24
CA THR A 32 -7.68 -17.32 -17.60
C THR A 32 -9.06 -16.94 -18.11
N ARG A 33 -9.63 -15.82 -17.65
CA ARG A 33 -10.98 -15.39 -18.05
C ARG A 33 -11.17 -13.87 -18.00
N SER A 34 -12.24 -13.41 -18.64
CA SER A 34 -12.75 -12.04 -18.51
C SER A 34 -14.16 -12.07 -17.94
N THR A 35 -14.58 -11.00 -17.28
CA THR A 35 -15.94 -10.81 -16.82
C THR A 35 -16.42 -9.41 -17.20
N THR A 36 -17.64 -9.28 -17.67
CA THR A 36 -18.28 -8.00 -17.97
C THR A 36 -18.77 -7.32 -16.67
N TYR A 37 -19.13 -6.04 -16.77
CA TYR A 37 -19.74 -5.32 -15.65
C TYR A 37 -21.05 -5.98 -15.20
N ALA A 38 -21.89 -6.43 -16.15
CA ALA A 38 -23.13 -7.13 -15.84
C ALA A 38 -22.89 -8.46 -15.12
N GLU A 39 -21.93 -9.26 -15.58
CA GLU A 39 -21.56 -10.54 -14.94
C GLU A 39 -20.96 -10.32 -13.54
N LEU A 40 -20.08 -9.31 -13.39
CA LEU A 40 -19.51 -8.96 -12.09
C LEU A 40 -20.60 -8.54 -11.10
N GLU A 41 -21.57 -7.76 -11.57
CA GLU A 41 -22.74 -7.35 -10.76
C GLU A 41 -23.55 -8.55 -10.31
N GLN A 42 -23.91 -9.45 -11.23
CA GLN A 42 -24.68 -10.66 -10.96
C GLN A 42 -23.93 -11.58 -9.98
N ARG A 43 -22.65 -11.83 -10.21
CA ARG A 43 -21.84 -12.72 -9.36
C ARG A 43 -21.65 -12.17 -7.95
N SER A 44 -21.38 -10.86 -7.82
CA SER A 44 -21.27 -10.22 -6.51
C SER A 44 -22.62 -10.13 -5.77
N ASN A 45 -23.76 -10.04 -6.48
CA ASN A 45 -25.09 -10.15 -5.89
C ASN A 45 -25.38 -11.57 -5.38
N ARG A 46 -25.08 -12.59 -6.17
CA ARG A 46 -25.18 -14.00 -5.76
C ARG A 46 -24.33 -14.29 -4.55
N LEU A 47 -23.10 -13.78 -4.55
CA LEU A 47 -22.19 -13.96 -3.40
C LEU A 47 -22.73 -13.26 -2.15
N ALA A 48 -23.24 -12.02 -2.25
CA ALA A 48 -23.85 -11.33 -1.12
C ALA A 48 -25.01 -12.14 -0.53
N ASN A 49 -25.92 -12.67 -1.39
CA ASN A 49 -27.01 -13.55 -0.96
C ASN A 49 -26.50 -14.85 -0.33
N ALA A 50 -25.47 -15.49 -0.90
CA ALA A 50 -24.89 -16.72 -0.38
C ALA A 50 -24.26 -16.49 1.01
N LEU A 51 -23.52 -15.41 1.22
CA LEU A 51 -22.90 -15.08 2.50
C LEU A 51 -23.97 -14.83 3.59
N LEU A 52 -25.00 -14.06 3.28
CA LEU A 52 -26.12 -13.82 4.21
C LEU A 52 -26.94 -15.10 4.45
N GLY A 53 -27.18 -15.90 3.41
CA GLY A 53 -27.83 -17.20 3.51
C GLY A 53 -27.04 -18.21 4.34
N ALA A 54 -25.72 -18.12 4.34
CA ALA A 54 -24.85 -18.88 5.24
C ALA A 54 -24.90 -18.38 6.69
N GLY A 55 -25.70 -17.36 7.01
CA GLY A 55 -25.94 -16.83 8.35
C GLY A 55 -24.97 -15.72 8.79
N LEU A 56 -24.17 -15.16 7.88
CA LEU A 56 -23.38 -13.97 8.19
C LEU A 56 -24.33 -12.77 8.38
N LYS A 57 -23.96 -11.89 9.28
CA LYS A 57 -24.72 -10.70 9.66
C LYS A 57 -23.90 -9.43 9.43
N ARG A 58 -24.59 -8.31 9.30
CA ARG A 58 -23.98 -6.98 9.24
C ARG A 58 -22.82 -6.85 10.26
N GLY A 59 -21.67 -6.41 9.80
CA GLY A 59 -20.46 -6.28 10.62
C GLY A 59 -19.64 -7.56 10.80
N ASP A 60 -20.11 -8.72 10.31
CA ASP A 60 -19.28 -9.92 10.29
C ASP A 60 -18.11 -9.77 9.30
N ARG A 61 -16.98 -10.38 9.63
CA ARG A 61 -15.73 -10.25 8.86
C ARG A 61 -15.59 -11.40 7.89
N VAL A 62 -15.35 -11.04 6.63
CA VAL A 62 -15.04 -11.98 5.55
C VAL A 62 -13.55 -11.88 5.23
N GLY A 63 -12.79 -12.90 5.60
CA GLY A 63 -11.37 -13.03 5.25
C GLY A 63 -11.20 -13.32 3.76
N ILE A 64 -10.19 -12.73 3.13
CA ILE A 64 -9.82 -13.00 1.74
C ILE A 64 -8.34 -13.37 1.70
N TYR A 65 -8.03 -14.66 1.48
CA TYR A 65 -6.66 -15.15 1.38
C TYR A 65 -6.41 -15.79 0.02
N LEU A 66 -6.30 -14.95 -1.00
CA LEU A 66 -6.19 -15.33 -2.40
C LEU A 66 -5.07 -14.53 -3.12
N PRO A 67 -4.46 -15.09 -4.18
CA PRO A 67 -3.67 -14.30 -5.12
C PRO A 67 -4.58 -13.34 -5.89
N ASN A 68 -3.99 -12.51 -6.77
CA ASN A 68 -4.76 -11.65 -7.67
C ASN A 68 -5.68 -12.49 -8.57
N CYS A 69 -6.97 -12.44 -8.33
CA CYS A 69 -8.01 -13.09 -9.13
C CYS A 69 -9.31 -12.29 -9.11
N ILE A 70 -10.24 -12.63 -9.99
CA ILE A 70 -11.52 -11.91 -10.13
C ILE A 70 -12.35 -12.05 -8.85
N GLU A 71 -12.29 -13.19 -8.21
CA GLU A 71 -13.05 -13.54 -7.00
C GLU A 71 -12.74 -12.59 -5.83
N VAL A 72 -11.51 -12.08 -5.72
CA VAL A 72 -11.16 -11.06 -4.72
C VAL A 72 -12.05 -9.82 -4.88
N VAL A 73 -12.32 -9.40 -6.12
CA VAL A 73 -13.17 -8.24 -6.42
C VAL A 73 -14.64 -8.59 -6.19
N GLU A 74 -15.09 -9.79 -6.57
CA GLU A 74 -16.45 -10.27 -6.31
C GLU A 74 -16.76 -10.26 -4.80
N VAL A 75 -15.83 -10.75 -3.97
CA VAL A 75 -15.95 -10.74 -2.49
C VAL A 75 -15.96 -9.30 -1.96
N GLU A 76 -15.07 -8.43 -2.46
CA GLU A 76 -15.06 -7.03 -2.05
C GLU A 76 -16.42 -6.34 -2.28
N LEU A 77 -16.97 -6.51 -3.48
CA LEU A 77 -18.27 -5.93 -3.83
C LEU A 77 -19.42 -6.56 -3.03
N ALA A 78 -19.40 -7.87 -2.82
CA ALA A 78 -20.39 -8.55 -1.99
C ALA A 78 -20.39 -8.02 -0.55
N CYS A 79 -19.21 -7.82 0.05
CA CYS A 79 -19.06 -7.24 1.37
C CYS A 79 -19.62 -5.81 1.44
N TYR A 80 -19.29 -4.93 0.48
CA TYR A 80 -19.85 -3.58 0.45
C TYR A 80 -21.38 -3.60 0.33
N LYS A 81 -21.93 -4.42 -0.57
CA LYS A 81 -23.39 -4.52 -0.78
C LYS A 81 -24.14 -4.99 0.46
N SER A 82 -23.59 -5.93 1.21
CA SER A 82 -24.23 -6.59 2.36
C SER A 82 -23.84 -6.00 3.72
N ALA A 83 -23.02 -4.94 3.76
CA ALA A 83 -22.45 -4.36 4.98
C ALA A 83 -21.67 -5.39 5.83
N LEU A 84 -21.00 -6.35 5.17
CA LEU A 84 -20.01 -7.21 5.78
C LEU A 84 -18.65 -6.50 5.73
N ILE A 85 -17.79 -6.81 6.68
CA ILE A 85 -16.45 -6.21 6.76
C ILE A 85 -15.47 -7.06 5.96
N LYS A 86 -14.87 -6.49 4.92
CA LYS A 86 -13.78 -7.11 4.17
C LYS A 86 -12.51 -7.14 5.01
N ALA A 87 -11.90 -8.31 5.18
CA ALA A 87 -10.59 -8.49 5.82
C ALA A 87 -9.61 -9.14 4.81
N PRO A 88 -8.90 -8.36 3.97
CA PRO A 88 -7.99 -8.89 2.98
C PRO A 88 -6.64 -9.26 3.60
N PHE A 89 -6.16 -10.48 3.35
CA PHE A 89 -4.88 -10.98 3.80
C PHE A 89 -3.89 -10.98 2.62
N ASN A 90 -2.68 -10.49 2.85
CA ASN A 90 -1.66 -10.52 1.81
C ASN A 90 -1.30 -11.98 1.48
N SER A 91 -1.45 -12.36 0.21
CA SER A 91 -1.18 -13.71 -0.25
C SER A 91 0.29 -14.16 -0.14
N ARG A 92 1.20 -13.25 0.19
CA ARG A 92 2.63 -13.47 0.39
C ARG A 92 3.02 -13.67 1.86
N LEU A 93 2.08 -13.52 2.79
CA LEU A 93 2.31 -13.80 4.21
C LEU A 93 2.53 -15.29 4.44
N SER A 94 3.32 -15.61 5.47
CA SER A 94 3.50 -16.99 5.93
C SER A 94 2.19 -17.55 6.49
N PRO A 95 2.01 -18.87 6.47
CA PRO A 95 0.84 -19.50 7.08
C PRO A 95 0.62 -19.13 8.55
N ALA A 96 1.70 -18.93 9.31
CA ALA A 96 1.63 -18.52 10.72
C ALA A 96 1.07 -17.11 10.88
N GLU A 97 1.57 -16.14 10.07
CA GLU A 97 1.03 -14.78 10.07
C GLU A 97 -0.44 -14.74 9.67
N VAL A 98 -0.85 -15.57 8.70
CA VAL A 98 -2.25 -15.68 8.30
C VAL A 98 -3.11 -16.26 9.42
N GLY A 99 -2.62 -17.28 10.13
CA GLY A 99 -3.30 -17.84 11.31
C GLY A 99 -3.54 -16.78 12.39
N ASP A 100 -2.54 -15.96 12.68
CA ASP A 100 -2.66 -14.85 13.64
C ASP A 100 -3.67 -13.78 13.15
N ILE A 101 -3.68 -13.45 11.85
CA ILE A 101 -4.66 -12.51 11.27
C ILE A 101 -6.07 -13.06 11.33
N VAL A 102 -6.29 -14.32 10.99
CA VAL A 102 -7.60 -14.96 11.07
C VAL A 102 -8.14 -14.89 12.49
N ALA A 103 -7.31 -15.23 13.48
CA ALA A 103 -7.67 -15.15 14.90
C ALA A 103 -7.97 -13.70 15.32
N ASN A 104 -7.11 -12.74 15.00
CA ASN A 104 -7.26 -11.33 15.37
C ASN A 104 -8.49 -10.69 14.71
N SER A 105 -8.72 -10.95 13.41
CA SER A 105 -9.88 -10.38 12.70
C SER A 105 -11.20 -10.92 13.24
N GLY A 106 -11.19 -12.11 13.83
CA GLY A 106 -12.40 -12.86 14.16
C GLY A 106 -13.24 -13.14 12.90
N ALA A 107 -12.57 -13.46 11.78
CA ALA A 107 -13.25 -13.73 10.52
C ALA A 107 -14.27 -14.88 10.67
N THR A 108 -15.51 -14.60 10.34
CA THR A 108 -16.61 -15.60 10.41
C THR A 108 -16.51 -16.60 9.26
N LEU A 109 -15.99 -16.12 8.11
CA LEU A 109 -15.79 -16.90 6.90
C LEU A 109 -14.50 -16.46 6.22
N VAL A 110 -13.76 -17.40 5.61
CA VAL A 110 -12.58 -17.08 4.78
C VAL A 110 -12.77 -17.65 3.38
N VAL A 111 -12.61 -16.79 2.37
CA VAL A 111 -12.56 -17.17 0.95
C VAL A 111 -11.11 -17.44 0.58
N THR A 112 -10.81 -18.67 0.13
CA THR A 112 -9.45 -19.13 -0.12
C THR A 112 -9.42 -20.34 -1.06
N THR A 113 -8.28 -21.03 -1.15
CA THR A 113 -8.14 -22.37 -1.77
C THR A 113 -7.93 -23.43 -0.71
N ALA A 114 -8.20 -24.69 -1.02
CA ALA A 114 -8.02 -25.82 -0.09
C ALA A 114 -6.59 -25.90 0.43
N GLN A 115 -5.60 -25.77 -0.45
CA GLN A 115 -4.18 -25.78 -0.08
C GLN A 115 -3.83 -24.66 0.91
N ARG A 116 -4.32 -23.44 0.69
CA ARG A 116 -4.07 -22.29 1.56
C ARG A 116 -4.79 -22.43 2.90
N ALA A 117 -6.00 -22.94 2.89
CA ALA A 117 -6.76 -23.22 4.11
C ALA A 117 -6.02 -24.22 5.01
N GLU A 118 -5.53 -25.32 4.45
CA GLU A 118 -4.77 -26.32 5.19
C GLU A 118 -3.46 -25.74 5.75
N ALA A 119 -2.78 -24.89 4.98
CA ALA A 119 -1.54 -24.26 5.41
C ALA A 119 -1.71 -23.39 6.66
N PHE A 120 -2.72 -22.54 6.76
CA PHE A 120 -2.90 -21.70 7.95
C PHE A 120 -3.61 -22.42 9.10
N ARG A 121 -4.37 -23.48 8.83
CA ARG A 121 -5.07 -24.30 9.85
C ARG A 121 -4.13 -24.78 10.96
N ALA A 122 -2.93 -25.23 10.59
CA ALA A 122 -1.92 -25.71 11.53
C ALA A 122 -1.41 -24.62 12.49
N HIS A 123 -1.63 -23.36 12.18
CA HIS A 123 -1.15 -22.20 12.94
C HIS A 123 -2.29 -21.38 13.59
N LEU A 124 -3.55 -21.76 13.34
CA LEU A 124 -4.69 -21.04 13.84
C LEU A 124 -4.83 -21.16 15.36
N LYS A 125 -4.92 -20.01 16.03
CA LYS A 125 -5.25 -19.92 17.45
C LYS A 125 -6.74 -19.63 17.61
N GLY A 126 -7.56 -20.64 17.89
CA GLY A 126 -9.00 -20.49 18.06
C GLY A 126 -9.81 -21.37 17.13
N GLU A 127 -11.08 -21.03 16.97
CA GLU A 127 -12.01 -21.78 16.11
C GLU A 127 -11.73 -21.54 14.63
N MET A 128 -11.86 -22.61 13.83
CA MET A 128 -11.73 -22.54 12.38
C MET A 128 -12.92 -21.76 11.80
N PRO A 129 -12.69 -20.67 11.04
CA PRO A 129 -13.76 -19.99 10.34
C PRO A 129 -14.39 -20.92 9.30
N ARG A 130 -15.61 -20.62 8.87
CA ARG A 130 -16.19 -21.26 7.69
C ARG A 130 -15.30 -20.98 6.48
N LEU A 131 -15.23 -21.93 5.57
CA LEU A 131 -14.45 -21.81 4.34
C LEU A 131 -15.36 -21.72 3.13
N LEU A 132 -14.96 -20.89 2.18
CA LEU A 132 -15.50 -20.87 0.84
C LEU A 132 -14.32 -21.02 -0.12
N LEU A 133 -14.24 -22.19 -0.78
CA LEU A 133 -13.07 -22.65 -1.52
C LEU A 133 -13.28 -22.46 -3.04
N LEU A 134 -12.29 -21.87 -3.70
CA LEU A 134 -12.33 -21.63 -5.15
C LEU A 134 -12.08 -22.90 -5.97
N ASP A 135 -11.34 -23.85 -5.39
CA ASP A 135 -10.91 -25.11 -6.00
C ASP A 135 -11.72 -26.33 -5.53
N GLU A 136 -12.82 -26.13 -4.81
CA GLU A 136 -13.78 -27.17 -4.41
C GLU A 136 -15.00 -27.14 -5.35
N GLU A 137 -15.26 -28.27 -6.01
CA GLU A 137 -16.34 -28.36 -7.00
C GLU A 137 -17.54 -29.19 -6.53
N THR A 138 -17.35 -30.06 -5.54
CA THR A 138 -18.33 -31.09 -5.18
C THR A 138 -19.13 -30.78 -3.92
N ASP A 139 -18.50 -30.24 -2.88
CA ASP A 139 -19.16 -29.92 -1.62
C ASP A 139 -19.98 -28.62 -1.74
N PRO A 140 -21.32 -28.69 -1.64
CA PRO A 140 -22.16 -27.50 -1.75
C PRO A 140 -22.01 -26.50 -0.60
N VAL A 141 -21.38 -26.89 0.49
CA VAL A 141 -21.20 -26.04 1.69
C VAL A 141 -19.93 -25.20 1.57
N THR A 142 -18.88 -25.75 0.98
CA THR A 142 -17.57 -25.12 0.90
C THR A 142 -17.20 -24.64 -0.50
N SER A 143 -17.91 -25.07 -1.56
CA SER A 143 -17.63 -24.66 -2.94
C SER A 143 -18.12 -23.25 -3.22
N TYR A 144 -17.20 -22.37 -3.65
CA TYR A 144 -17.48 -21.00 -4.06
C TYR A 144 -18.49 -20.95 -5.21
N GLU A 145 -18.24 -21.68 -6.28
CA GLU A 145 -19.10 -21.64 -7.47
C GLU A 145 -20.50 -22.23 -7.21
N ARG A 146 -20.61 -23.30 -6.41
CA ARG A 146 -21.93 -23.84 -6.03
C ARG A 146 -22.73 -22.86 -5.17
N ALA A 147 -22.07 -22.18 -4.23
CA ALA A 147 -22.72 -21.15 -3.41
C ALA A 147 -23.31 -20.04 -4.30
N LEU A 148 -22.59 -19.61 -5.34
CA LEU A 148 -23.10 -18.63 -6.30
C LEU A 148 -24.27 -19.18 -7.13
N GLN A 149 -24.17 -20.43 -7.63
CA GLN A 149 -25.21 -21.06 -8.46
C GLN A 149 -26.54 -21.22 -7.72
N GLN A 150 -26.50 -21.46 -6.42
CA GLN A 150 -27.69 -21.65 -5.59
C GLN A 150 -28.33 -20.33 -5.12
N ALA A 151 -27.61 -19.22 -5.22
CA ALA A 151 -28.07 -17.92 -4.73
C ALA A 151 -28.70 -17.07 -5.85
N SER A 152 -29.66 -16.24 -5.47
CA SER A 152 -30.30 -15.25 -6.37
C SER A 152 -29.30 -14.18 -6.79
N ASP A 153 -29.40 -13.71 -8.04
CA ASP A 153 -28.68 -12.54 -8.55
C ASP A 153 -29.41 -11.22 -8.28
N ALA A 154 -30.63 -11.27 -7.77
CA ALA A 154 -31.35 -10.10 -7.30
C ALA A 154 -30.88 -9.73 -5.89
N PHE A 155 -30.26 -8.57 -5.74
CA PHE A 155 -29.79 -8.04 -4.47
C PHE A 155 -29.95 -6.52 -4.41
N THR A 156 -30.46 -6.02 -3.31
CA THR A 156 -30.51 -4.58 -3.05
C THR A 156 -29.45 -4.25 -1.99
N PRO A 157 -28.44 -3.42 -2.32
CA PRO A 157 -27.43 -3.03 -1.36
C PRO A 157 -28.04 -2.42 -0.09
N VAL A 158 -27.58 -2.88 1.07
CA VAL A 158 -28.13 -2.42 2.35
C VAL A 158 -27.72 -0.99 2.65
N GLN A 159 -28.57 -0.25 3.35
CA GLN A 159 -28.22 1.09 3.82
C GLN A 159 -27.12 1.02 4.88
N VAL A 160 -26.14 1.90 4.77
CA VAL A 160 -25.01 2.03 5.72
C VAL A 160 -24.81 3.50 6.09
N THR A 161 -24.18 3.74 7.22
CA THR A 161 -23.69 5.07 7.59
C THR A 161 -22.21 5.22 7.21
N VAL A 162 -21.72 6.45 7.15
CA VAL A 162 -20.32 6.74 6.82
C VAL A 162 -19.34 6.22 7.87
N ASP A 163 -19.79 6.06 9.12
CA ASP A 163 -18.94 5.65 10.25
C ASP A 163 -18.85 4.13 10.40
N GLU A 164 -19.66 3.36 9.66
CA GLU A 164 -19.58 1.90 9.72
C GLU A 164 -18.29 1.39 9.08
N VAL A 165 -17.65 0.43 9.75
CA VAL A 165 -16.42 -0.21 9.26
C VAL A 165 -16.72 -1.06 8.03
N ALA A 166 -16.01 -0.80 6.95
CA ALA A 166 -16.12 -1.52 5.69
C ALA A 166 -14.95 -2.49 5.45
N VAL A 167 -13.75 -2.13 5.94
CA VAL A 167 -12.51 -2.89 5.71
C VAL A 167 -11.65 -2.92 6.95
N LEU A 168 -11.09 -4.09 7.28
CA LEU A 168 -9.96 -4.24 8.18
C LEU A 168 -8.68 -4.34 7.35
N HIS A 169 -7.97 -3.23 7.22
CA HIS A 169 -6.75 -3.18 6.42
C HIS A 169 -5.53 -3.52 7.27
N TYR A 170 -4.98 -4.73 7.09
CA TYR A 170 -3.81 -5.19 7.83
C TYR A 170 -2.54 -4.53 7.33
N THR A 171 -1.82 -3.87 8.23
CA THR A 171 -0.51 -3.29 7.96
C THR A 171 0.54 -4.02 8.80
N SER A 172 1.69 -4.32 8.20
CA SER A 172 2.86 -4.74 8.94
C SER A 172 3.43 -3.49 9.64
N GLY A 173 2.99 -3.23 10.85
CA GLY A 173 3.56 -2.16 11.65
C GLY A 173 5.07 -2.35 11.76
N SER A 174 5.80 -1.24 11.82
CA SER A 174 7.24 -1.22 12.07
C SER A 174 7.62 -1.83 13.44
N SER A 175 6.62 -2.11 14.31
CA SER A 175 6.79 -2.87 15.55
C SER A 175 6.85 -4.39 15.33
N GLY A 176 6.61 -4.90 14.11
CA GLY A 176 6.48 -6.33 13.83
C GLY A 176 5.13 -6.91 14.25
N ILE A 177 4.26 -6.13 14.91
CA ILE A 177 2.91 -6.53 15.29
C ILE A 177 1.98 -6.18 14.13
N LEU A 178 1.22 -7.16 13.65
CA LEU A 178 0.17 -6.94 12.66
C LEU A 178 -0.95 -6.11 13.27
N LYS A 179 -1.30 -5.00 12.61
CA LYS A 179 -2.35 -4.09 13.05
C LYS A 179 -3.40 -3.97 11.93
N ALA A 180 -4.66 -4.02 12.30
CA ALA A 180 -5.76 -3.83 11.36
C ALA A 180 -6.32 -2.40 11.48
N ALA A 181 -6.07 -1.54 10.51
CA ALA A 181 -6.70 -0.25 10.41
C ALA A 181 -8.18 -0.41 10.01
N MET A 182 -9.09 0.12 10.82
CA MET A 182 -10.53 0.15 10.53
C MET A 182 -10.83 1.26 9.55
N GLN A 183 -11.09 0.89 8.30
CA GLN A 183 -11.51 1.83 7.26
C GLN A 183 -13.04 1.80 7.15
N THR A 184 -13.69 2.95 7.35
CA THR A 184 -15.14 3.09 7.27
C THR A 184 -15.63 3.26 5.83
N PHE A 185 -16.94 3.17 5.61
CA PHE A 185 -17.55 3.54 4.33
C PHE A 185 -17.25 4.99 3.96
N GLY A 186 -17.22 5.91 4.93
CA GLY A 186 -16.82 7.31 4.73
C GLY A 186 -15.39 7.47 4.26
N ASN A 187 -14.45 6.76 4.89
CA ASN A 187 -13.04 6.76 4.48
C ASN A 187 -12.87 6.26 3.04
N ARG A 188 -13.56 5.17 2.70
CA ARG A 188 -13.50 4.58 1.34
C ARG A 188 -14.14 5.50 0.29
N LEU A 189 -15.20 6.25 0.64
CA LEU A 189 -15.78 7.27 -0.22
C LEU A 189 -14.85 8.47 -0.40
N ALA A 190 -14.18 8.93 0.66
CA ALA A 190 -13.18 9.99 0.56
C ALA A 190 -12.04 9.57 -0.39
N GLN A 191 -11.56 8.33 -0.25
CA GLN A 191 -10.57 7.75 -1.15
C GLN A 191 -11.06 7.72 -2.61
N LEU A 192 -12.30 7.31 -2.85
CA LEU A 192 -12.90 7.30 -4.19
C LEU A 192 -12.94 8.72 -4.78
N ARG A 193 -13.40 9.73 -4.02
CA ARG A 193 -13.42 11.13 -4.46
C ARG A 193 -12.04 11.65 -4.80
N LYS A 194 -11.01 11.35 -3.99
CA LYS A 194 -9.62 11.71 -4.28
C LYS A 194 -9.16 11.18 -5.64
N PHE A 195 -9.43 9.92 -5.94
CA PHE A 195 -9.03 9.33 -7.21
C PHE A 195 -9.79 9.91 -8.40
N LEU A 196 -11.10 10.13 -8.26
CA LEU A 196 -11.92 10.67 -9.34
C LEU A 196 -11.70 12.17 -9.60
N SER A 197 -11.28 12.93 -8.58
CA SER A 197 -11.05 14.38 -8.70
C SER A 197 -9.72 14.74 -9.35
N ARG A 198 -8.79 13.80 -9.50
CA ARG A 198 -7.50 14.06 -10.11
C ARG A 198 -7.65 14.20 -11.62
N SER A 199 -6.97 15.20 -12.20
CA SER A 199 -6.96 15.46 -13.66
C SER A 199 -6.47 14.27 -14.49
N GLU A 200 -5.84 13.29 -13.87
CA GLU A 200 -5.30 12.06 -14.47
C GLU A 200 -6.23 10.85 -14.22
N GLY A 201 -7.52 11.09 -13.95
CA GLY A 201 -8.52 10.06 -13.68
C GLY A 201 -8.78 9.15 -14.87
N MET A 202 -9.02 7.87 -14.56
CA MET A 202 -9.44 6.89 -15.55
C MET A 202 -10.81 7.24 -16.14
N GLN A 203 -11.03 6.82 -17.38
CA GLN A 203 -12.30 6.94 -18.10
C GLN A 203 -12.72 5.63 -18.75
N ALA A 204 -13.93 5.61 -19.27
CA ALA A 204 -14.44 4.43 -19.95
C ALA A 204 -13.61 4.10 -21.21
N GLY A 205 -13.02 2.92 -21.24
CA GLY A 205 -12.10 2.47 -22.28
C GLY A 205 -10.65 2.35 -21.83
N ASP A 206 -10.30 2.96 -20.71
CA ASP A 206 -8.98 2.77 -20.12
C ASP A 206 -8.80 1.36 -19.56
N ILE A 207 -7.54 0.94 -19.45
CA ILE A 207 -7.16 -0.36 -18.91
C ILE A 207 -6.19 -0.15 -17.77
N LEU A 208 -6.64 -0.51 -16.56
CA LEU A 208 -5.83 -0.49 -15.35
C LEU A 208 -5.11 -1.83 -15.17
N GLY A 209 -3.80 -1.87 -15.35
CA GLY A 209 -2.98 -3.05 -15.08
C GLY A 209 -2.55 -3.13 -13.61
N LEU A 210 -2.89 -4.22 -12.91
CA LEU A 210 -2.54 -4.45 -11.51
C LEU A 210 -1.74 -5.74 -11.36
N VAL A 211 -0.49 -5.62 -10.92
CA VAL A 211 0.44 -6.74 -10.66
C VAL A 211 0.82 -6.88 -9.19
N GLY A 212 0.81 -5.79 -8.43
CA GLY A 212 0.94 -5.83 -6.98
C GLY A 212 -0.26 -6.50 -6.31
N PRO A 213 -0.12 -6.98 -5.06
CA PRO A 213 -1.24 -7.59 -4.34
C PRO A 213 -2.45 -6.66 -4.27
N ILE A 214 -3.58 -7.07 -4.86
CA ILE A 214 -4.83 -6.29 -4.85
C ILE A 214 -5.53 -6.30 -3.49
N THR A 215 -5.04 -7.07 -2.54
CA THR A 215 -5.42 -7.01 -1.12
C THR A 215 -4.82 -5.80 -0.39
N HIS A 216 -3.89 -5.05 -1.03
CA HIS A 216 -3.17 -3.90 -0.48
C HIS A 216 -3.26 -2.68 -1.40
N ALA A 217 -2.19 -1.86 -1.49
CA ALA A 217 -2.17 -0.58 -2.20
C ALA A 217 -2.69 -0.64 -3.65
N SER A 218 -2.35 -1.70 -4.40
CA SER A 218 -2.85 -1.89 -5.77
C SER A 218 -4.38 -2.01 -5.82
N GLY A 219 -5.00 -2.66 -4.83
CA GLY A 219 -6.46 -2.81 -4.75
C GLY A 219 -7.22 -1.53 -4.47
N MET A 220 -6.55 -0.48 -3.97
CA MET A 220 -7.19 0.82 -3.74
C MET A 220 -7.70 1.48 -5.03
N GLN A 221 -7.23 1.04 -6.19
CA GLN A 221 -7.64 1.57 -7.49
C GLN A 221 -8.83 0.81 -8.12
N ILE A 222 -9.25 -0.33 -7.55
CA ILE A 222 -10.32 -1.19 -8.11
C ILE A 222 -11.65 -0.42 -8.18
N VAL A 223 -12.14 0.09 -7.06
CA VAL A 223 -13.43 0.81 -7.03
C VAL A 223 -13.41 2.06 -7.91
N PRO A 224 -12.37 2.94 -7.88
CA PRO A 224 -12.24 4.04 -8.82
C PRO A 224 -12.31 3.61 -10.28
N ALA A 225 -11.60 2.54 -10.68
CA ALA A 225 -11.62 2.03 -12.04
C ALA A 225 -13.02 1.55 -12.46
N LEU A 226 -13.70 0.79 -11.61
CA LEU A 226 -15.07 0.34 -11.85
C LEU A 226 -16.05 1.51 -11.97
N CYS A 227 -15.89 2.53 -11.14
CA CYS A 227 -16.74 3.74 -11.20
C CYS A 227 -16.49 4.57 -12.47
N SER A 228 -15.31 4.46 -13.07
CA SER A 228 -14.95 5.16 -14.31
C SER A 228 -15.33 4.40 -15.59
N GLY A 229 -15.78 3.15 -15.49
CA GLY A 229 -16.06 2.30 -16.67
C GLY A 229 -14.79 1.72 -17.33
N ALA A 230 -13.66 1.73 -16.61
CA ALA A 230 -12.39 1.17 -17.07
C ALA A 230 -12.37 -0.36 -16.93
N THR A 231 -11.47 -1.02 -17.65
CA THR A 231 -11.20 -2.45 -17.51
C THR A 231 -10.02 -2.67 -16.55
N ILE A 232 -10.17 -3.55 -15.59
CA ILE A 232 -9.08 -3.96 -14.69
C ILE A 232 -8.40 -5.19 -15.29
N ARG A 233 -7.10 -5.10 -15.60
CA ARG A 233 -6.25 -6.22 -16.01
C ARG A 233 -5.45 -6.73 -14.82
N LEU A 234 -5.77 -7.93 -14.35
CA LEU A 234 -5.06 -8.59 -13.25
C LEU A 234 -3.90 -9.45 -13.79
N PHE A 235 -2.70 -9.17 -13.29
CA PHE A 235 -1.51 -9.98 -13.55
C PHE A 235 -1.23 -10.89 -12.34
N SER A 236 -0.89 -12.15 -12.59
CA SER A 236 -0.64 -13.14 -11.55
C SER A 236 0.74 -13.03 -10.90
N ALA A 237 1.74 -12.59 -11.67
CA ALA A 237 3.13 -12.46 -11.24
C ALA A 237 3.81 -11.26 -11.91
N PHE A 238 4.85 -10.76 -11.26
CA PHE A 238 5.75 -9.76 -11.82
C PHE A 238 7.05 -10.42 -12.26
N GLU A 239 7.19 -10.55 -13.56
CA GLU A 239 8.42 -10.92 -14.24
C GLU A 239 8.66 -9.85 -15.31
N PRO A 240 9.74 -9.03 -15.22
CA PRO A 240 9.85 -7.76 -15.95
C PRO A 240 9.58 -7.84 -17.45
N GLY A 241 10.28 -8.69 -18.18
CA GLY A 241 10.14 -8.79 -19.65
C GLY A 241 8.77 -9.27 -20.07
N ARG A 242 8.23 -10.31 -19.41
CA ARG A 242 6.88 -10.81 -19.69
C ARG A 242 5.81 -9.79 -19.32
N PHE A 243 5.96 -9.13 -18.16
CA PHE A 243 5.01 -8.12 -17.73
C PHE A 243 4.91 -6.95 -18.72
N LEU A 244 6.05 -6.48 -19.25
CA LEU A 244 6.07 -5.44 -20.28
C LEU A 244 5.38 -5.90 -21.58
N ALA A 245 5.64 -7.13 -22.01
CA ALA A 245 5.01 -7.70 -23.19
C ALA A 245 3.49 -7.81 -23.02
N ASP A 246 3.04 -8.31 -21.87
CA ASP A 246 1.62 -8.47 -21.55
C ASP A 246 0.92 -7.09 -21.40
N MET A 247 1.56 -6.10 -20.76
CA MET A 247 1.03 -4.72 -20.68
C MET A 247 0.85 -4.09 -22.05
N ASN A 248 1.82 -4.28 -22.95
CA ASN A 248 1.75 -3.75 -24.31
C ASN A 248 0.67 -4.47 -25.15
N ALA A 249 0.60 -5.79 -25.08
CA ALA A 249 -0.41 -6.59 -25.78
C ALA A 249 -1.84 -6.27 -25.32
N ASP A 250 -2.03 -6.03 -24.04
CA ASP A 250 -3.32 -5.64 -23.45
C ASP A 250 -3.58 -4.13 -23.53
N ARG A 251 -2.65 -3.32 -24.10
CA ARG A 251 -2.76 -1.86 -24.25
C ARG A 251 -3.07 -1.15 -22.94
N VAL A 252 -2.35 -1.51 -21.87
CA VAL A 252 -2.56 -0.95 -20.53
C VAL A 252 -2.29 0.56 -20.53
N THR A 253 -3.28 1.33 -20.08
CA THR A 253 -3.21 2.79 -20.01
C THR A 253 -2.79 3.31 -18.63
N HIS A 254 -3.14 2.59 -17.58
CA HIS A 254 -2.87 2.95 -16.18
C HIS A 254 -2.27 1.78 -15.42
N THR A 255 -1.31 2.04 -14.53
CA THR A 255 -0.78 1.02 -13.63
C THR A 255 -0.26 1.66 -12.35
N PHE A 256 -0.09 0.83 -11.30
CA PHE A 256 0.56 1.23 -10.06
C PHE A 256 1.65 0.22 -9.70
N MET A 257 2.86 0.71 -9.43
CA MET A 257 4.01 -0.11 -9.07
C MET A 257 4.75 0.48 -7.86
N VAL A 258 5.41 -0.38 -7.09
CA VAL A 258 6.37 0.07 -6.09
C VAL A 258 7.71 0.39 -6.78
N PRO A 259 8.55 1.29 -6.21
CA PRO A 259 9.82 1.69 -6.82
C PRO A 259 10.74 0.55 -7.22
N THR A 260 10.78 -0.53 -6.45
CA THR A 260 11.59 -1.72 -6.78
C THR A 260 11.16 -2.37 -8.11
N MET A 261 9.86 -2.43 -8.40
CA MET A 261 9.35 -2.96 -9.66
C MET A 261 9.75 -2.06 -10.83
N ILE A 262 9.63 -0.74 -10.67
CA ILE A 262 10.06 0.23 -11.70
C ILE A 262 11.57 0.08 -11.95
N ASN A 263 12.39 -0.03 -10.91
CA ASN A 263 13.84 -0.24 -11.05
C ASN A 263 14.17 -1.52 -11.82
N MET A 264 13.42 -2.61 -11.59
CA MET A 264 13.60 -3.86 -12.35
C MET A 264 13.22 -3.67 -13.83
N LEU A 265 12.13 -2.94 -14.13
CA LEU A 265 11.77 -2.60 -15.53
C LEU A 265 12.84 -1.72 -16.20
N LEU A 266 13.37 -0.72 -15.50
CA LEU A 266 14.43 0.13 -16.02
C LEU A 266 15.70 -0.66 -16.32
N SER A 267 16.03 -1.66 -15.51
CA SER A 267 17.16 -2.55 -15.73
C SER A 267 16.96 -3.45 -16.96
N GLU A 268 15.74 -3.93 -17.19
CA GLU A 268 15.36 -4.74 -18.35
C GLU A 268 15.37 -3.92 -19.65
N LEU A 269 14.86 -2.69 -19.60
CA LEU A 269 14.66 -1.84 -20.77
C LEU A 269 15.91 -1.06 -21.18
N GLY A 270 16.84 -0.84 -20.27
CA GLY A 270 17.97 0.06 -20.50
C GLY A 270 17.50 1.48 -20.90
N ASN A 271 17.85 1.93 -22.11
CA ASN A 271 17.50 3.25 -22.63
C ASN A 271 16.36 3.24 -23.68
N GLN A 272 15.58 2.15 -23.74
CA GLN A 272 14.45 2.07 -24.68
C GLN A 272 13.41 3.13 -24.31
N TYR A 273 13.07 3.99 -25.27
CA TYR A 273 12.09 5.05 -25.07
C TYR A 273 10.67 4.59 -25.38
N ARG A 274 9.73 4.89 -24.50
CA ARG A 274 8.30 4.58 -24.61
C ARG A 274 7.99 3.14 -25.02
N PRO A 275 8.45 2.16 -24.25
CA PRO A 275 8.17 0.74 -24.53
C PRO A 275 6.67 0.40 -24.41
N LEU A 276 5.90 1.25 -23.74
CA LEU A 276 4.45 1.14 -23.51
C LEU A 276 3.75 2.38 -24.09
N PRO A 277 3.48 2.43 -25.41
CA PRO A 277 2.97 3.64 -26.06
C PRO A 277 1.55 4.04 -25.64
N ASP A 278 0.73 3.08 -25.16
CA ASP A 278 -0.63 3.36 -24.66
C ASP A 278 -0.64 3.82 -23.21
N LEU A 279 0.49 3.74 -22.47
CA LEU A 279 0.57 4.10 -21.08
C LEU A 279 0.39 5.61 -20.89
N GLN A 280 -0.63 5.99 -20.15
CA GLN A 280 -0.99 7.38 -19.81
C GLN A 280 -0.57 7.72 -18.37
N ARG A 281 -0.59 6.72 -17.47
CA ARG A 281 -0.22 6.90 -16.07
C ARG A 281 0.53 5.71 -15.49
N LEU A 282 1.70 5.98 -14.93
CA LEU A 282 2.44 5.07 -14.07
C LEU A 282 2.46 5.65 -12.65
N GLY A 283 1.51 5.19 -11.83
CA GLY A 283 1.47 5.53 -10.41
C GLY A 283 2.57 4.80 -9.66
N TYR A 284 3.25 5.48 -8.72
CA TYR A 284 4.19 4.82 -7.83
C TYR A 284 4.12 5.38 -6.39
N GLY A 285 4.58 4.57 -5.43
CA GLY A 285 4.56 4.98 -4.02
C GLY A 285 4.80 3.80 -3.08
N ALA A 286 4.36 3.95 -1.84
CA ALA A 286 4.57 2.99 -0.75
C ALA A 286 6.04 2.81 -0.31
N ALA A 287 7.02 3.38 -1.03
CA ALA A 287 8.43 3.47 -0.68
C ALA A 287 9.06 4.69 -1.37
N PRO A 288 10.18 5.23 -0.88
CA PRO A 288 10.91 6.30 -1.55
C PRO A 288 11.54 5.82 -2.87
N MET A 289 11.67 6.73 -3.83
CA MET A 289 12.38 6.51 -5.09
C MET A 289 13.41 7.63 -5.29
N ALA A 290 14.64 7.28 -5.58
CA ALA A 290 15.72 8.24 -5.77
C ALA A 290 15.43 9.16 -6.99
N PRO A 291 15.66 10.49 -6.91
CA PRO A 291 15.43 11.43 -8.01
C PRO A 291 16.08 11.01 -9.34
N ALA A 292 17.29 10.47 -9.31
CA ALA A 292 17.98 9.96 -10.50
C ALA A 292 17.20 8.83 -11.19
N ARG A 293 16.52 7.95 -10.41
CA ARG A 293 15.68 6.88 -10.96
C ARG A 293 14.35 7.41 -11.48
N ILE A 294 13.81 8.45 -10.84
CA ILE A 294 12.60 9.15 -11.34
C ILE A 294 12.90 9.77 -12.70
N LEU A 295 14.02 10.48 -12.83
CA LEU A 295 14.47 11.06 -14.12
C LEU A 295 14.66 9.99 -15.20
N GLN A 296 15.31 8.87 -14.87
CA GLN A 296 15.46 7.74 -15.79
C GLN A 296 14.11 7.16 -16.21
N ALA A 297 13.17 7.00 -15.27
CA ALA A 297 11.82 6.53 -15.58
C ALA A 297 11.06 7.50 -16.48
N MET A 298 11.21 8.83 -16.29
CA MET A 298 10.67 9.85 -17.18
C MET A 298 11.29 9.77 -18.59
N ASP A 299 12.58 9.50 -18.69
CA ASP A 299 13.25 9.32 -19.99
C ASP A 299 12.73 8.07 -20.72
N VAL A 300 12.49 6.97 -20.01
CA VAL A 300 12.04 5.70 -20.59
C VAL A 300 10.54 5.72 -20.88
N PHE A 301 9.71 6.02 -19.89
CA PHE A 301 8.24 5.91 -20.02
C PHE A 301 7.55 7.18 -20.53
N GLY A 302 8.25 8.31 -20.54
CA GLY A 302 7.68 9.61 -20.88
C GLY A 302 7.00 10.30 -19.69
N PRO A 303 6.17 11.33 -19.94
CA PRO A 303 5.57 12.19 -18.90
C PRO A 303 4.32 11.55 -18.27
N VAL A 304 4.46 10.33 -17.75
CA VAL A 304 3.33 9.51 -17.23
C VAL A 304 3.44 9.20 -15.74
N LEU A 305 4.52 9.66 -15.09
CA LEU A 305 4.75 9.34 -13.67
C LEU A 305 3.83 10.12 -12.75
N SER A 306 3.30 9.46 -11.74
CA SER A 306 2.48 10.05 -10.70
C SER A 306 2.80 9.37 -9.36
N GLN A 307 3.23 10.16 -8.36
CA GLN A 307 3.60 9.65 -7.05
C GLN A 307 2.47 9.80 -6.03
N GLY A 308 2.41 8.90 -5.05
CA GLY A 308 1.56 9.03 -3.88
C GLY A 308 2.26 8.59 -2.59
N TYR A 309 2.10 9.39 -1.52
CA TYR A 309 2.46 9.04 -0.15
C TYR A 309 1.21 8.90 0.70
N GLY A 310 1.17 7.86 1.54
CA GLY A 310 0.11 7.59 2.50
C GLY A 310 0.24 6.21 3.12
N ALA A 311 -0.73 5.84 3.92
CA ALA A 311 -0.76 4.62 4.72
C ALA A 311 -2.13 3.93 4.69
N GLY A 312 -2.24 2.75 5.30
CA GLY A 312 -3.53 2.10 5.54
C GLY A 312 -4.42 2.92 6.45
N GLU A 313 -3.83 3.63 7.38
CA GLU A 313 -4.45 4.53 8.35
C GLU A 313 -5.05 5.80 7.71
N THR A 314 -4.58 6.17 6.52
CA THR A 314 -5.13 7.26 5.72
C THR A 314 -5.93 6.76 4.51
N THR A 315 -6.30 5.49 4.53
CA THR A 315 -7.10 4.77 3.52
C THR A 315 -6.48 4.77 2.12
N SER A 316 -5.50 5.61 1.84
CA SER A 316 -4.67 5.68 0.61
C SER A 316 -3.64 6.81 0.72
N GLY A 317 -3.18 7.34 -0.44
CA GLY A 317 -2.34 8.52 -0.47
C GLY A 317 -3.01 9.77 0.10
N VAL A 318 -2.25 10.59 0.85
CA VAL A 318 -2.66 11.89 1.40
C VAL A 318 -2.02 13.05 0.66
N CYS A 319 -0.90 12.81 0.01
CA CYS A 319 -0.25 13.78 -0.89
C CYS A 319 0.42 13.06 -2.06
N GLY A 320 0.80 13.82 -3.08
CA GLY A 320 1.48 13.26 -4.24
C GLY A 320 1.93 14.29 -5.26
N LEU A 321 2.80 13.82 -6.17
CA LEU A 321 3.23 14.53 -7.37
C LEU A 321 2.43 14.02 -8.57
N THR A 322 1.87 14.93 -9.35
CA THR A 322 1.26 14.63 -10.65
C THR A 322 2.33 14.49 -11.75
N ALA A 323 1.94 14.06 -12.94
CA ALA A 323 2.84 14.06 -14.10
C ALA A 323 3.31 15.47 -14.44
N ALA A 324 2.44 16.48 -14.28
CA ALA A 324 2.79 17.89 -14.48
C ALA A 324 3.82 18.36 -13.45
N ASP A 325 3.69 17.98 -12.17
CA ASP A 325 4.67 18.29 -11.13
C ASP A 325 6.05 17.69 -11.45
N HIS A 326 6.09 16.46 -11.93
CA HIS A 326 7.34 15.80 -12.36
C HIS A 326 8.01 16.56 -13.52
N LEU A 327 7.24 16.98 -14.51
CA LEU A 327 7.76 17.78 -15.64
C LEU A 327 8.27 19.14 -15.16
N HIS A 328 7.51 19.83 -14.30
CA HIS A 328 7.92 21.10 -13.73
C HIS A 328 9.17 20.96 -12.87
N ALA A 329 9.22 19.94 -12.02
CA ALA A 329 10.38 19.65 -11.19
C ALA A 329 11.62 19.41 -12.05
N ARG A 330 11.53 18.58 -13.09
CA ARG A 330 12.64 18.32 -14.00
C ARG A 330 13.17 19.60 -14.67
N ALA A 331 12.28 20.51 -15.04
CA ALA A 331 12.63 21.72 -15.81
C ALA A 331 13.15 22.86 -14.93
N ALA A 332 12.59 23.06 -13.72
CA ALA A 332 12.78 24.29 -12.97
C ALA A 332 13.11 24.09 -11.46
N ARG A 333 12.69 22.98 -10.86
CA ARG A 333 12.80 22.75 -9.41
C ARG A 333 13.16 21.29 -9.11
N PRO A 334 14.38 20.81 -9.51
CA PRO A 334 14.77 19.40 -9.45
C PRO A 334 14.72 18.82 -8.03
N GLU A 335 14.85 19.62 -6.99
CA GLU A 335 14.70 19.21 -5.59
C GLU A 335 13.31 18.67 -5.28
N ARG A 336 12.27 19.08 -5.99
CA ARG A 336 10.88 18.60 -5.81
C ARG A 336 10.69 17.14 -6.19
N LEU A 337 11.57 16.57 -6.99
CA LEU A 337 11.55 15.13 -7.27
C LEU A 337 11.83 14.26 -6.01
N ALA A 338 12.42 14.87 -4.96
CA ALA A 338 12.60 14.20 -3.67
C ALA A 338 11.40 14.41 -2.72
N SER A 339 10.42 15.24 -3.07
CA SER A 339 9.23 15.44 -2.26
C SER A 339 8.21 14.34 -2.46
N CYS A 340 7.28 14.20 -1.54
CA CYS A 340 6.07 13.39 -1.74
C CYS A 340 4.87 14.21 -2.24
N GLY A 341 5.11 15.44 -2.69
CA GLY A 341 4.16 16.31 -3.37
C GLY A 341 3.29 17.16 -2.46
N LEU A 342 2.15 17.57 -3.00
CA LEU A 342 1.15 18.40 -2.35
C LEU A 342 0.03 17.55 -1.74
N PRO A 343 -0.65 18.04 -0.67
CA PRO A 343 -1.83 17.38 -0.11
C PRO A 343 -2.94 17.18 -1.14
N PHE A 344 -3.64 16.05 -1.05
CA PHE A 344 -4.80 15.76 -1.87
C PHE A 344 -6.07 16.39 -1.28
N LEU A 345 -7.07 16.53 -2.13
CA LEU A 345 -8.44 16.82 -1.69
C LEU A 345 -8.86 15.77 -0.62
N GLU A 346 -9.62 16.14 0.36
CA GLU A 346 -10.05 15.31 1.51
C GLU A 346 -9.00 15.13 2.63
N SER A 347 -7.73 15.49 2.41
CA SER A 347 -6.67 15.36 3.40
C SER A 347 -6.10 16.72 3.77
N THR A 348 -6.08 17.04 5.05
CA THR A 348 -5.28 18.15 5.59
C THR A 348 -4.01 17.55 6.18
N VAL A 349 -2.85 18.04 5.70
CA VAL A 349 -1.53 17.55 6.14
C VAL A 349 -0.79 18.72 6.78
N GLU A 350 -0.33 18.51 8.01
CA GLU A 350 0.44 19.50 8.77
C GLU A 350 1.77 18.88 9.21
N ILE A 351 2.79 19.69 9.37
CA ILE A 351 4.06 19.31 10.00
C ILE A 351 4.08 19.95 11.38
N VAL A 352 4.22 19.14 12.43
CA VAL A 352 4.12 19.62 13.81
C VAL A 352 5.35 19.22 14.64
N ASP A 353 5.65 20.02 15.66
CA ASP A 353 6.64 19.70 16.69
C ASP A 353 6.12 18.65 17.70
N ASP A 354 6.91 18.37 18.75
CA ASP A 354 6.54 17.41 19.80
C ASP A 354 5.36 17.88 20.67
N ASP A 355 5.07 19.17 20.71
CA ASP A 355 3.91 19.76 21.39
C ASP A 355 2.65 19.78 20.51
N GLY A 356 2.75 19.33 19.25
CA GLY A 356 1.66 19.29 18.27
C GLY A 356 1.35 20.65 17.64
N ILE A 357 2.29 21.59 17.72
CA ILE A 357 2.20 22.93 17.11
C ILE A 357 2.80 22.88 15.72
N ALA A 358 2.13 23.50 14.73
CA ALA A 358 2.62 23.57 13.37
C ALA A 358 3.95 24.33 13.28
N VAL A 359 4.93 23.75 12.60
CA VAL A 359 6.26 24.34 12.41
C VAL A 359 6.31 25.20 11.15
N GLY A 360 7.33 26.05 11.04
CA GLY A 360 7.56 26.92 9.88
C GLY A 360 8.05 26.16 8.64
N ALA A 361 8.00 26.84 7.50
CA ALA A 361 8.54 26.27 6.25
C ALA A 361 10.02 25.92 6.40
N GLY A 362 10.39 24.72 5.96
CA GLY A 362 11.76 24.17 6.05
C GLY A 362 12.10 23.51 7.38
N GLU A 363 11.34 23.73 8.45
CA GLU A 363 11.54 23.09 9.74
C GLU A 363 11.05 21.62 9.72
N ILE A 364 11.73 20.78 10.49
CA ILE A 364 11.41 19.35 10.58
C ILE A 364 10.45 19.12 11.74
N GLY A 365 9.36 18.39 11.47
CA GLY A 365 8.40 17.94 12.44
C GLY A 365 7.72 16.64 12.00
N GLU A 366 6.78 16.16 12.79
CA GLU A 366 5.99 14.97 12.47
C GLU A 366 4.86 15.30 11.49
N ILE A 367 4.65 14.46 10.49
CA ILE A 367 3.46 14.54 9.61
C ILE A 367 2.23 14.14 10.41
N VAL A 368 1.27 15.06 10.47
CA VAL A 368 -0.04 14.82 11.07
C VAL A 368 -1.11 15.02 10.01
N VAL A 369 -2.06 14.09 9.95
CA VAL A 369 -3.11 14.06 8.94
C VAL A 369 -4.49 14.13 9.60
N SER A 370 -5.35 14.98 9.06
CA SER A 370 -6.78 15.00 9.36
C SER A 370 -7.59 15.03 8.08
N GLY A 371 -8.80 14.49 8.12
CA GLY A 371 -9.68 14.42 6.95
C GLY A 371 -10.61 13.23 6.99
N ALA A 372 -11.51 13.20 6.00
CA ALA A 372 -12.51 12.14 5.90
C ALA A 372 -11.92 10.76 5.52
N ASP A 373 -10.65 10.70 5.16
CA ASP A 373 -9.88 9.52 4.79
C ASP A 373 -9.08 8.91 5.95
N VAL A 374 -9.03 9.59 7.11
CA VAL A 374 -8.36 9.08 8.31
C VAL A 374 -9.19 7.96 8.94
N PHE A 375 -8.57 6.83 9.22
CA PHE A 375 -9.20 5.62 9.75
C PHE A 375 -9.89 5.83 11.12
N ALA A 376 -10.78 4.90 11.47
CA ALA A 376 -11.51 4.97 12.75
C ALA A 376 -10.70 4.44 13.95
N GLY A 377 -9.46 3.99 13.75
CA GLY A 377 -8.60 3.39 14.76
C GLY A 377 -8.18 1.96 14.40
N TYR A 378 -7.40 1.31 15.28
CA TYR A 378 -7.00 -0.08 15.12
C TYR A 378 -8.00 -1.04 15.73
N TRP A 379 -8.31 -2.10 15.00
CA TRP A 379 -9.23 -3.15 15.43
C TRP A 379 -8.72 -3.83 16.70
N GLN A 380 -9.57 -3.88 17.74
CA GLN A 380 -9.27 -4.47 19.05
C GLN A 380 -7.99 -3.94 19.73
N ALA A 381 -7.55 -2.72 19.39
CA ALA A 381 -6.34 -2.13 19.95
C ALA A 381 -6.55 -0.64 20.30
N PRO A 382 -7.38 -0.33 21.31
CA PRO A 382 -7.72 1.03 21.68
C PRO A 382 -6.52 1.83 22.21
N GLU A 383 -5.58 1.20 22.93
CA GLU A 383 -4.36 1.85 23.42
C GLU A 383 -3.48 2.30 22.24
N LEU A 384 -3.22 1.41 21.28
CA LEU A 384 -2.48 1.75 20.07
C LEU A 384 -3.19 2.82 19.23
N THR A 385 -4.51 2.84 19.25
CA THR A 385 -5.29 3.88 18.59
C THR A 385 -5.06 5.23 19.26
N ALA A 386 -5.11 5.29 20.59
CA ALA A 386 -4.90 6.52 21.36
C ALA A 386 -3.47 7.07 21.22
N GLU A 387 -2.47 6.21 20.99
CA GLU A 387 -1.09 6.65 20.74
C GLU A 387 -0.96 7.48 19.47
N VAL A 388 -1.71 7.11 18.40
CA VAL A 388 -1.54 7.69 17.07
C VAL A 388 -2.70 8.58 16.62
N LEU A 389 -3.88 8.43 17.19
CA LEU A 389 -5.07 9.23 16.84
C LEU A 389 -5.40 10.16 18.01
N LYS A 390 -4.91 11.41 17.93
CA LYS A 390 -5.05 12.41 18.98
C LYS A 390 -5.91 13.58 18.49
N ASN A 391 -7.00 13.90 19.18
CA ASN A 391 -7.90 14.99 18.83
C ASN A 391 -8.41 14.93 17.36
N GLY A 392 -8.69 13.72 16.84
CA GLY A 392 -9.12 13.51 15.46
C GLY A 392 -8.01 13.65 14.41
N ARG A 393 -6.75 13.81 14.83
CA ARG A 393 -5.56 13.93 13.97
C ARG A 393 -4.73 12.66 14.07
N TYR A 394 -4.36 12.10 12.93
CA TYR A 394 -3.50 10.92 12.86
C TYR A 394 -2.02 11.34 12.82
N HIS A 395 -1.27 10.95 13.83
CA HIS A 395 0.17 11.08 13.94
C HIS A 395 0.84 9.93 13.20
N THR A 396 1.46 10.22 12.07
CA THR A 396 1.98 9.17 11.16
C THR A 396 3.24 8.48 11.68
N GLY A 397 3.98 9.15 12.55
CA GLY A 397 5.33 8.77 12.96
C GLY A 397 6.38 9.00 11.86
N ASP A 398 6.04 9.59 10.74
CA ASP A 398 6.97 10.01 9.70
C ASP A 398 7.37 11.47 9.93
N LEU A 399 8.68 11.76 9.94
CA LEU A 399 9.24 13.10 10.05
C LEU A 399 9.39 13.71 8.65
N ALA A 400 9.02 14.96 8.51
CA ALA A 400 9.09 15.69 7.25
C ALA A 400 9.35 17.17 7.47
N ARG A 401 9.65 17.87 6.39
CA ARG A 401 9.57 19.33 6.28
C ARG A 401 8.67 19.71 5.10
N MET A 402 8.10 20.91 5.15
CA MET A 402 7.30 21.47 4.06
C MET A 402 8.03 22.69 3.51
N ASP A 403 8.09 22.87 2.18
CA ASP A 403 8.64 24.09 1.60
C ASP A 403 7.59 25.22 1.55
N GLU A 404 8.01 26.42 1.12
CA GLU A 404 7.15 27.62 1.03
C GLU A 404 5.97 27.44 0.06
N ASP A 405 6.08 26.52 -0.91
CA ASP A 405 5.03 26.21 -1.89
C ASP A 405 4.15 25.04 -1.44
N GLY A 406 4.37 24.48 -0.23
CA GLY A 406 3.57 23.41 0.37
C GLY A 406 4.00 21.99 -0.02
N TYR A 407 5.10 21.80 -0.75
CA TYR A 407 5.62 20.47 -1.06
C TYR A 407 6.25 19.83 0.18
N ILE A 408 5.90 18.57 0.44
CA ILE A 408 6.29 17.83 1.63
C ILE A 408 7.45 16.90 1.31
N TYR A 409 8.51 16.96 2.14
CA TYR A 409 9.72 16.16 2.00
C TYR A 409 9.85 15.27 3.22
N ILE A 410 9.65 13.96 3.05
CA ILE A 410 9.86 12.98 4.12
C ILE A 410 11.35 12.91 4.43
N VAL A 411 11.68 13.10 5.69
CA VAL A 411 13.05 13.02 6.20
C VAL A 411 13.35 11.60 6.68
N ASP A 412 12.54 11.09 7.62
CA ASP A 412 12.67 9.72 8.12
C ASP A 412 11.46 9.32 8.97
N ARG A 413 11.54 8.15 9.64
CA ARG A 413 10.62 7.74 10.68
C ARG A 413 11.11 8.16 12.06
N LYS A 414 10.25 8.76 12.88
CA LYS A 414 10.56 9.21 14.23
C LYS A 414 11.25 8.13 15.08
N LYS A 415 10.75 6.90 15.01
CA LYS A 415 11.29 5.74 15.75
C LYS A 415 12.55 5.10 15.15
N ASP A 416 12.84 5.37 13.87
CA ASP A 416 14.04 4.84 13.20
C ASP A 416 15.22 5.80 13.33
N MET A 417 14.97 7.06 13.74
CA MET A 417 15.98 8.09 14.01
C MET A 417 17.02 7.59 15.04
N VAL A 418 18.29 7.81 14.77
CA VAL A 418 19.40 7.47 15.67
C VAL A 418 19.75 8.69 16.50
N ILE A 419 19.84 8.54 17.83
CA ILE A 419 20.30 9.62 18.72
C ILE A 419 21.77 9.35 19.10
N SER A 420 22.68 9.89 18.32
CA SER A 420 24.12 9.70 18.52
C SER A 420 24.72 10.91 19.24
N GLY A 421 25.10 10.73 20.52
CA GLY A 421 25.68 11.79 21.34
C GLY A 421 24.79 13.02 21.51
N GLY A 422 23.47 12.84 21.56
CA GLY A 422 22.47 13.91 21.69
C GLY A 422 22.09 14.57 20.35
N PHE A 423 22.62 14.10 19.24
CA PHE A 423 22.26 14.60 17.90
C PHE A 423 21.34 13.62 17.16
N ASN A 424 20.31 14.15 16.55
CA ASN A 424 19.41 13.38 15.71
C ASN A 424 20.10 13.07 14.37
N VAL A 425 20.22 11.78 14.05
CA VAL A 425 20.71 11.29 12.77
C VAL A 425 19.57 10.54 12.08
N TYR A 426 19.27 10.94 10.87
CA TYR A 426 18.24 10.35 10.06
C TYR A 426 18.85 9.26 9.16
N PRO A 427 18.50 7.97 9.36
CA PRO A 427 19.03 6.86 8.54
C PRO A 427 18.93 7.10 7.04
N SER A 428 17.82 7.67 6.58
CA SER A 428 17.62 7.95 5.15
C SER A 428 18.62 8.94 4.56
N GLU A 429 19.07 9.93 5.34
CA GLU A 429 20.11 10.89 4.92
C GLU A 429 21.45 10.17 4.68
N VAL A 430 21.80 9.26 5.57
CA VAL A 430 23.03 8.46 5.47
C VAL A 430 22.92 7.46 4.32
N GLU A 431 21.78 6.79 4.18
CA GLU A 431 21.49 5.88 3.06
C GLU A 431 21.60 6.62 1.72
N ALA A 432 21.04 7.83 1.61
CA ALA A 432 21.12 8.65 0.39
C ALA A 432 22.56 8.98 -0.01
N VAL A 433 23.45 9.18 0.94
CA VAL A 433 24.88 9.38 0.68
C VAL A 433 25.53 8.06 0.24
N LEU A 434 25.27 6.95 0.93
CA LEU A 434 25.80 5.63 0.56
C LEU A 434 25.39 5.21 -0.86
N TYR A 435 24.15 5.51 -1.28
CA TYR A 435 23.67 5.22 -2.64
C TYR A 435 24.41 6.01 -3.75
N GLN A 436 25.10 7.12 -3.43
CA GLN A 436 25.90 7.87 -4.40
C GLN A 436 27.23 7.19 -4.71
N HIS A 437 27.68 6.27 -3.84
CA HIS A 437 28.92 5.52 -4.09
C HIS A 437 28.71 4.47 -5.18
N GLU A 438 29.62 4.44 -6.16
CA GLU A 438 29.47 3.59 -7.37
C GLU A 438 29.32 2.10 -7.10
N ALA A 439 29.92 1.59 -6.03
CA ALA A 439 29.89 0.18 -5.66
C ALA A 439 28.63 -0.23 -4.87
N VAL A 440 27.83 0.70 -4.35
CA VAL A 440 26.68 0.38 -3.48
C VAL A 440 25.43 0.10 -4.32
N ALA A 441 24.81 -1.07 -4.08
CA ALA A 441 23.52 -1.45 -4.66
C ALA A 441 22.36 -1.14 -3.72
N GLU A 442 22.44 -1.60 -2.45
CA GLU A 442 21.45 -1.33 -1.41
C GLU A 442 22.16 -0.99 -0.09
N ALA A 443 21.55 -0.13 0.72
CA ALA A 443 22.01 0.19 2.07
C ALA A 443 20.82 0.25 3.04
N CYS A 444 21.05 -0.20 4.28
CA CYS A 444 20.13 -0.05 5.40
C CYS A 444 20.89 0.50 6.59
N VAL A 445 20.54 1.69 7.04
CA VAL A 445 21.16 2.37 8.17
C VAL A 445 20.25 2.28 9.39
N PHE A 446 20.83 2.02 10.56
CA PHE A 446 20.08 1.84 11.82
C PHE A 446 20.97 2.12 13.03
N ALA A 447 20.33 2.25 14.21
CA ALA A 447 21.01 2.45 15.48
C ALA A 447 21.53 1.13 16.05
N ILE A 448 22.73 1.14 16.60
CA ILE A 448 23.28 0.10 17.49
C ILE A 448 23.65 0.70 18.84
N PRO A 449 23.69 -0.09 19.95
CA PRO A 449 24.13 0.41 21.25
C PRO A 449 25.59 0.85 21.19
N ASP A 450 25.89 1.99 21.83
CA ASP A 450 27.25 2.51 21.97
C ASP A 450 27.48 3.07 23.37
N GLU A 451 28.56 2.69 24.05
CA GLU A 451 28.83 3.08 25.43
C GLU A 451 29.16 4.58 25.58
N LYS A 452 29.69 5.19 24.54
CA LYS A 452 30.10 6.59 24.55
C LYS A 452 29.00 7.53 24.10
N TRP A 453 28.24 7.13 23.06
CA TRP A 453 27.28 7.97 22.36
C TRP A 453 25.81 7.63 22.67
N GLY A 454 25.58 6.58 23.49
CA GLY A 454 24.27 5.99 23.70
C GLY A 454 23.86 5.12 22.51
N GLU A 455 23.77 5.73 21.34
CA GLU A 455 23.57 5.04 20.07
C GLU A 455 24.66 5.42 19.07
N ALA A 456 25.08 4.46 18.24
CA ALA A 456 25.92 4.69 17.07
C ALA A 456 25.21 4.31 15.78
N VAL A 457 25.58 4.98 14.71
CA VAL A 457 25.07 4.69 13.36
C VAL A 457 25.76 3.46 12.81
N ALA A 458 24.99 2.47 12.36
CA ALA A 458 25.45 1.27 11.66
C ALA A 458 24.80 1.18 10.29
N ALA A 459 25.48 0.52 9.35
CA ALA A 459 25.00 0.31 7.99
C ALA A 459 25.24 -1.13 7.53
N HIS A 460 24.18 -1.82 7.07
CA HIS A 460 24.30 -3.00 6.22
C HIS A 460 24.32 -2.56 4.76
N VAL A 461 25.30 -3.05 4.00
CA VAL A 461 25.54 -2.63 2.61
C VAL A 461 25.56 -3.85 1.69
N VAL A 462 24.79 -3.77 0.60
CA VAL A 462 24.86 -4.71 -0.53
C VAL A 462 25.65 -4.04 -1.64
N LEU A 463 26.69 -4.70 -2.11
CA LEU A 463 27.50 -4.21 -3.23
C LEU A 463 26.90 -4.63 -4.58
N LYS A 464 27.14 -3.82 -5.61
CA LYS A 464 26.78 -4.18 -6.98
C LYS A 464 27.59 -5.40 -7.45
N PRO A 465 27.03 -6.24 -8.34
CA PRO A 465 27.75 -7.39 -8.90
C PRO A 465 29.09 -6.97 -9.51
N GLY A 466 30.14 -7.67 -9.11
CA GLY A 466 31.51 -7.39 -9.60
C GLY A 466 32.23 -6.21 -8.95
N CYS A 467 31.57 -5.47 -8.05
CA CYS A 467 32.18 -4.40 -7.28
C CYS A 467 32.70 -4.91 -5.93
N ALA A 468 33.77 -4.27 -5.43
CA ALA A 468 34.31 -4.47 -4.09
C ALA A 468 34.50 -3.11 -3.42
N ALA A 469 34.15 -3.01 -2.15
CA ALA A 469 34.43 -1.86 -1.31
C ALA A 469 34.73 -2.36 0.11
N LYS A 470 35.63 -1.63 0.81
CA LYS A 470 35.92 -1.85 2.23
C LYS A 470 35.21 -0.79 3.07
N ALA A 471 35.03 -1.07 4.35
CA ALA A 471 34.38 -0.14 5.30
C ALA A 471 35.10 1.23 5.32
N GLU A 472 36.46 1.22 5.27
CA GLU A 472 37.25 2.45 5.28
C GLU A 472 37.02 3.33 4.05
N VAL A 473 36.74 2.71 2.89
CA VAL A 473 36.45 3.44 1.64
C VAL A 473 35.09 4.12 1.74
N LEU A 474 34.08 3.42 2.23
CA LEU A 474 32.72 3.97 2.42
C LEU A 474 32.70 5.04 3.53
N ASP A 475 33.47 4.83 4.63
CA ASP A 475 33.59 5.85 5.69
C ASP A 475 34.28 7.12 5.14
N ALA A 476 35.37 6.98 4.40
CA ALA A 476 36.06 8.11 3.76
C ALA A 476 35.15 8.85 2.77
N PHE A 477 34.31 8.13 2.03
CA PHE A 477 33.30 8.72 1.15
C PHE A 477 32.23 9.49 1.95
N CYS A 478 31.69 8.87 2.99
CA CYS A 478 30.72 9.53 3.88
C CYS A 478 31.31 10.77 4.56
N ALA A 479 32.62 10.75 4.90
CA ALA A 479 33.27 11.87 5.56
C ALA A 479 33.35 13.14 4.70
N GLN A 480 33.22 13.01 3.39
CA GLN A 480 33.19 14.16 2.47
C GLN A 480 31.82 14.86 2.42
N LEU A 481 30.75 14.13 2.78
CA LEU A 481 29.37 14.54 2.56
C LEU A 481 28.56 14.65 3.85
N LEU A 482 29.00 14.00 4.95
CA LEU A 482 28.29 13.94 6.21
C LEU A 482 29.12 14.51 7.37
N ALA A 483 28.42 15.15 8.31
CA ALA A 483 29.00 15.50 9.60
C ALA A 483 29.47 14.26 10.36
N GLY A 484 30.54 14.40 11.17
CA GLY A 484 31.19 13.26 11.84
C GLY A 484 30.28 12.40 12.72
N PHE A 485 29.25 12.98 13.35
CA PHE A 485 28.28 12.25 14.17
C PHE A 485 27.26 11.46 13.36
N LYS A 486 27.06 11.78 12.08
CA LYS A 486 26.13 11.11 11.16
C LYS A 486 26.75 9.88 10.47
N ARG A 487 28.08 9.78 10.47
CA ARG A 487 28.77 8.71 9.74
C ARG A 487 28.58 7.36 10.42
N PRO A 488 28.34 6.28 9.64
CA PRO A 488 28.32 4.93 10.19
C PRO A 488 29.63 4.57 10.89
N ARG A 489 29.54 4.07 12.09
CA ARG A 489 30.67 3.53 12.88
C ARG A 489 30.87 2.05 12.62
N HIS A 490 29.86 1.40 12.12
CA HIS A 490 29.86 -0.02 11.81
C HIS A 490 29.30 -0.24 10.42
N PHE A 491 30.06 -0.98 9.59
CA PHE A 491 29.62 -1.42 8.27
C PHE A 491 29.61 -2.94 8.23
N GLU A 492 28.51 -3.53 7.78
CA GLU A 492 28.41 -4.95 7.48
C GLU A 492 28.02 -5.15 6.02
N PHE A 493 28.82 -5.94 5.30
CA PHE A 493 28.55 -6.26 3.90
C PHE A 493 27.75 -7.55 3.83
N VAL A 494 26.56 -7.48 3.24
CA VAL A 494 25.61 -8.58 3.16
C VAL A 494 25.25 -8.89 1.70
N ALA A 495 24.90 -10.14 1.42
CA ALA A 495 24.49 -10.56 0.07
C ALA A 495 23.14 -9.94 -0.36
N SER A 496 22.24 -9.73 0.60
CA SER A 496 20.95 -9.07 0.38
C SER A 496 20.42 -8.50 1.70
N LEU A 497 19.63 -7.43 1.63
CA LEU A 497 18.90 -6.91 2.78
C LEU A 497 17.65 -7.74 3.05
N GLN A 498 17.34 -7.99 4.32
CA GLN A 498 16.10 -8.62 4.73
C GLN A 498 14.91 -7.70 4.38
N LYS A 499 13.88 -8.26 3.71
CA LYS A 499 12.67 -7.55 3.27
C LYS A 499 11.42 -8.21 3.85
N ASN A 500 10.40 -7.42 4.13
CA ASN A 500 9.08 -7.92 4.56
C ASN A 500 8.26 -8.45 3.35
N ALA A 501 7.07 -9.01 3.62
CA ALA A 501 6.17 -9.56 2.61
C ALA A 501 5.75 -8.55 1.50
N ASN A 502 5.86 -7.24 1.77
CA ASN A 502 5.58 -6.17 0.83
C ASN A 502 6.82 -5.74 0.02
N GLY A 503 7.99 -6.38 0.23
CA GLY A 503 9.25 -6.07 -0.45
C GLY A 503 9.99 -4.85 0.12
N LYS A 504 9.57 -4.31 1.27
CA LYS A 504 10.27 -3.21 1.97
C LYS A 504 11.37 -3.77 2.87
N VAL A 505 12.48 -3.04 2.98
CA VAL A 505 13.57 -3.39 3.91
C VAL A 505 13.03 -3.46 5.34
N ALA A 506 13.28 -4.58 6.00
CA ALA A 506 12.83 -4.86 7.36
C ALA A 506 13.87 -4.33 8.38
N ARG A 507 14.08 -2.99 8.44
CA ARG A 507 15.12 -2.34 9.27
C ARG A 507 15.11 -2.84 10.71
N LYS A 508 13.92 -2.94 11.33
CA LYS A 508 13.81 -3.45 12.71
C LYS A 508 14.33 -4.87 12.86
N ALA A 509 14.03 -5.77 11.92
CA ALA A 509 14.52 -7.15 11.97
C ALA A 509 16.05 -7.22 11.81
N ILE A 510 16.62 -6.33 10.98
CA ILE A 510 18.08 -6.17 10.83
C ILE A 510 18.71 -5.63 12.12
N GLN A 511 18.08 -4.67 12.76
CA GLN A 511 18.55 -4.02 13.98
C GLN A 511 18.44 -4.90 15.24
N THR A 512 17.37 -5.69 15.37
CA THR A 512 17.03 -6.45 16.58
C THR A 512 18.21 -7.28 17.16
N PRO A 513 19.03 -7.98 16.37
CA PRO A 513 20.14 -8.75 16.93
C PRO A 513 21.17 -7.93 17.71
N TYR A 514 21.36 -6.66 17.36
CA TYR A 514 22.30 -5.77 18.05
C TYR A 514 21.79 -5.28 19.41
N TRP A 515 20.49 -5.42 19.66
CA TRP A 515 19.80 -4.99 20.89
C TRP A 515 19.35 -6.16 21.77
N ALA A 516 19.76 -7.40 21.48
CA ALA A 516 19.24 -8.62 22.14
C ALA A 516 19.39 -8.59 23.67
N ASP A 517 20.45 -7.96 24.18
CA ASP A 517 20.74 -7.88 25.62
C ASP A 517 20.57 -6.46 26.22
N ARG A 518 20.03 -5.50 25.48
CA ARG A 518 19.90 -4.10 25.89
C ARG A 518 18.55 -3.51 25.45
N SER A 519 17.95 -2.66 26.30
CA SER A 519 16.77 -1.87 25.90
C SER A 519 17.23 -0.60 25.17
N ARG A 520 16.57 -0.26 24.07
CA ARG A 520 16.79 1.01 23.40
C ARG A 520 16.20 2.15 24.25
N MET A 521 16.98 3.22 24.47
CA MET A 521 16.58 4.36 25.32
C MET A 521 15.70 5.39 24.60
N VAL A 522 15.37 5.17 23.34
CA VAL A 522 14.51 6.08 22.55
C VAL A 522 13.13 5.43 22.39
N ASN A 523 12.14 6.09 22.90
CA ASN A 523 10.71 5.75 22.75
C ASN A 523 10.11 6.46 21.53
#